data_e3871e4beb7e03163bdf20ee0f1de1ba
#
_entry.id   e3871e4beb7e03163bdf20ee0f1de1ba
#
_cell.length_a   1.000
_cell.length_b   1.000
_cell.length_c   1.000
_cell.angle_alpha   90.00
_cell.angle_beta   90.00
_cell.angle_gamma   90.00
#
_symmetry.space_group_name_H-M   'P 1'
#
loop_
_entity.id
_entity.type
_entity.pdbx_description
1 polymer ?
#
loop_
_entity_poly.entity_id
_entity_poly.type
_entity_poly.pdbx_seq_one_letter_code
_entity_poly.pdbx_strand_id
1 'polypeptide(L)'
;LVFAAIGLIASILGIAYVLLKKGSDNPHRDLNISTWSAAGITIIGGFVATYLLFNGENADILKVAGFNIGFISPWIAASLGVVSGVIIGGIAEYYTSYDYKPTQTIAQASKEGAALTITQGLSVGMKSCMYPLIVLGITTYVSYAVSGMFGIAMAAVGMLSFVSATV
;
A
#
# COMPACT_ATOMS: atom_id res chain seq x y z
N LEU A 1 -1.04 -15.26 -7.99
CA LEU A 1 -0.43 -16.10 -6.95
C LEU A 1 1.04 -15.76 -6.72
N VAL A 2 1.89 -15.74 -7.78
CA VAL A 2 3.34 -15.47 -7.66
C VAL A 2 3.61 -14.09 -7.05
N PHE A 3 2.91 -13.04 -7.47
CA PHE A 3 3.04 -11.70 -6.88
C PHE A 3 2.64 -11.68 -5.40
N ALA A 4 1.58 -12.38 -5.02
CA ALA A 4 1.17 -12.49 -3.62
C ALA A 4 2.23 -13.23 -2.77
N ALA A 5 2.83 -14.30 -3.31
CA ALA A 5 3.91 -15.02 -2.65
C ALA A 5 5.16 -14.15 -2.44
N ILE A 6 5.54 -13.35 -3.44
CA ILE A 6 6.65 -12.41 -3.33
C ILE A 6 6.37 -11.34 -2.28
N GLY A 7 5.15 -10.80 -2.24
CA GLY A 7 4.73 -9.85 -1.22
C GLY A 7 4.81 -10.44 0.20
N LEU A 8 4.39 -11.69 0.38
CA LEU A 8 4.53 -12.40 1.66
C LEU A 8 5.99 -12.57 2.07
N ILE A 9 6.86 -12.99 1.15
CA ILE A 9 8.29 -13.12 1.43
C ILE A 9 8.91 -11.77 1.77
N ALA A 10 8.55 -10.71 1.03
CA ALA A 10 9.02 -9.35 1.30
C ALA A 10 8.58 -8.85 2.69
N SER A 11 7.35 -9.14 3.11
CA SER A 11 6.85 -8.77 4.44
C SER A 11 7.56 -9.53 5.55
N ILE A 12 7.82 -10.85 5.39
CA ILE A 12 8.59 -11.64 6.34
C ILE A 12 10.01 -11.10 6.49
N LEU A 13 10.67 -10.73 5.40
CA LEU A 13 11.99 -10.11 5.43
C LEU A 13 11.98 -8.74 6.12
N GLY A 14 10.93 -7.93 5.90
CA GLY A 14 10.72 -6.66 6.59
C GLY A 14 10.59 -6.84 8.10
N ILE A 15 9.78 -7.80 8.54
CA ILE A 15 9.62 -8.14 9.96
C ILE A 15 10.92 -8.66 10.57
N ALA A 16 11.62 -9.57 9.86
CA ALA A 16 12.90 -10.08 10.31
C ALA A 16 13.95 -8.97 10.48
N TYR A 17 13.95 -7.97 9.60
CA TYR A 17 14.83 -6.81 9.72
C TYR A 17 14.55 -6.01 11.01
N VAL A 18 13.28 -5.77 11.33
CA VAL A 18 12.90 -5.08 12.58
C VAL A 18 13.30 -5.88 13.82
N LEU A 19 13.08 -7.20 13.80
CA LEU A 19 13.44 -8.08 14.92
C LEU A 19 14.95 -8.16 15.15
N LEU A 20 15.75 -8.15 14.09
CA LEU A 20 17.22 -8.19 14.19
C LEU A 20 17.81 -6.86 14.69
N LYS A 21 17.14 -5.75 14.43
CA LYS A 21 17.56 -4.41 14.87
C LYS A 21 17.04 -4.05 16.25
N LYS A 22 17.16 -4.97 17.20
CA LYS A 22 16.72 -4.85 18.58
C LYS A 22 17.52 -3.74 19.30
N GLY A 23 16.89 -2.56 19.53
CA GLY A 23 17.48 -1.50 20.36
C GLY A 23 17.56 -0.10 19.75
N SER A 24 16.65 0.26 18.85
CA SER A 24 16.59 1.63 18.33
C SER A 24 15.77 2.55 19.24
N ASP A 25 16.26 3.78 19.46
CA ASP A 25 15.62 4.80 20.31
C ASP A 25 14.29 5.34 19.75
N ASN A 26 13.92 5.01 18.49
CA ASN A 26 12.72 5.49 17.82
C ASN A 26 11.97 4.37 17.06
N PRO A 27 11.03 3.65 17.70
CA PRO A 27 10.28 2.55 17.09
C PRO A 27 9.49 2.95 15.82
N HIS A 28 8.89 4.14 15.80
CA HIS A 28 8.14 4.66 14.65
C HIS A 28 8.99 4.80 13.38
N ARG A 29 10.23 5.23 13.54
CA ARG A 29 11.15 5.40 12.40
C ARG A 29 11.58 4.06 11.82
N ASP A 30 11.78 3.07 12.65
CA ASP A 30 12.19 1.74 12.21
C ASP A 30 11.04 0.98 11.53
N LEU A 31 9.80 1.14 12.00
CA LEU A 31 8.60 0.63 11.33
C LEU A 31 8.44 1.25 9.93
N ASN A 32 8.59 2.57 9.81
CA ASN A 32 8.53 3.24 8.51
C ASN A 32 9.62 2.75 7.55
N ILE A 33 10.86 2.58 8.02
CA ILE A 33 11.96 2.05 7.20
C ILE A 33 11.66 0.62 6.76
N SER A 34 11.13 -0.24 7.64
CA SER A 34 10.72 -1.60 7.30
C SER A 34 9.65 -1.62 6.22
N THR A 35 8.65 -0.77 6.35
CA THR A 35 7.55 -0.63 5.39
C THR A 35 8.04 -0.20 4.01
N TRP A 36 8.91 0.82 3.94
CA TRP A 36 9.51 1.28 2.70
C TRP A 36 10.43 0.23 2.07
N SER A 37 11.20 -0.50 2.90
CA SER A 37 12.07 -1.58 2.41
C SER A 37 11.24 -2.75 1.86
N ALA A 38 10.18 -3.15 2.53
CA ALA A 38 9.28 -4.20 2.06
C ALA A 38 8.60 -3.82 0.72
N ALA A 39 8.13 -2.56 0.59
CA ALA A 39 7.59 -2.04 -0.65
C ALA A 39 8.61 -2.09 -1.79
N GLY A 40 9.86 -1.67 -1.54
CA GLY A 40 10.95 -1.74 -2.51
C GLY A 40 11.27 -3.17 -2.96
N ILE A 41 11.37 -4.10 -2.02
CA ILE A 41 11.60 -5.53 -2.30
C ILE A 41 10.44 -6.11 -3.13
N THR A 42 9.20 -5.77 -2.81
CA THR A 42 8.02 -6.23 -3.55
C THR A 42 8.01 -5.72 -5.00
N ILE A 43 8.37 -4.46 -5.23
CA ILE A 43 8.45 -3.88 -6.58
C ILE A 43 9.55 -4.56 -7.40
N ILE A 44 10.75 -4.74 -6.83
CA ILE A 44 11.88 -5.38 -7.52
C ILE A 44 11.59 -6.87 -7.76
N GLY A 45 11.11 -7.58 -6.74
CA GLY A 45 10.73 -8.99 -6.85
C GLY A 45 9.60 -9.22 -7.86
N GLY A 46 8.63 -8.31 -7.90
CA GLY A 46 7.56 -8.29 -8.90
C GLY A 46 8.09 -8.10 -10.33
N PHE A 47 9.10 -7.26 -10.53
CA PHE A 47 9.75 -7.09 -11.84
C PHE A 47 10.42 -8.38 -12.31
N VAL A 48 11.21 -9.00 -11.43
CA VAL A 48 11.89 -10.28 -11.72
C VAL A 48 10.88 -11.37 -12.04
N ALA A 49 9.80 -11.47 -11.26
CA ALA A 49 8.73 -12.45 -11.51
C ALA A 49 8.03 -12.22 -12.84
N THR A 50 7.72 -10.98 -13.19
CA THR A 50 7.12 -10.64 -14.47
C THR A 50 8.05 -11.00 -15.62
N TYR A 51 9.32 -10.69 -15.49
CA TYR A 51 10.33 -11.04 -16.49
C TYR A 51 10.44 -12.55 -16.69
N LEU A 52 10.52 -13.33 -15.60
CA LEU A 52 10.64 -14.79 -15.69
C LEU A 52 9.38 -15.47 -16.23
N LEU A 53 8.19 -14.96 -15.89
CA LEU A 53 6.92 -15.58 -16.30
C LEU A 53 6.53 -15.23 -17.73
N PHE A 54 6.85 -14.03 -18.19
CA PHE A 54 6.36 -13.50 -19.47
C PHE A 54 7.45 -13.33 -20.55
N ASN A 55 8.71 -13.64 -20.25
CA ASN A 55 9.81 -13.58 -21.23
C ASN A 55 9.95 -14.87 -22.07
N GLY A 56 8.96 -15.79 -22.01
CA GLY A 56 8.91 -17.04 -22.76
C GLY A 56 7.78 -17.05 -23.82
N GLU A 57 7.43 -18.25 -24.30
CA GLU A 57 6.40 -18.52 -25.33
C GLU A 57 4.97 -18.01 -25.03
N ASN A 58 4.75 -17.38 -23.87
CA ASN A 58 3.46 -16.90 -23.42
C ASN A 58 3.12 -15.46 -23.90
N ALA A 59 3.90 -14.89 -24.82
CA ALA A 59 3.65 -13.54 -25.36
C ALA A 59 2.30 -13.38 -26.05
N ASP A 60 1.72 -14.48 -26.56
CA ASP A 60 0.40 -14.44 -27.22
C ASP A 60 -0.76 -14.30 -26.23
N ILE A 61 -0.61 -14.75 -25.00
CA ILE A 61 -1.60 -14.59 -23.92
C ILE A 61 -1.74 -13.10 -23.55
N LEU A 62 -0.66 -12.33 -23.66
CA LEU A 62 -0.60 -10.91 -23.36
C LEU A 62 -1.49 -10.06 -24.28
N LYS A 63 -1.59 -10.44 -25.56
CA LYS A 63 -2.45 -9.74 -26.55
C LYS A 63 -3.93 -9.96 -26.29
N VAL A 64 -4.31 -11.14 -25.78
CA VAL A 64 -5.70 -11.50 -25.48
C VAL A 64 -6.19 -10.84 -24.19
N ALA A 65 -5.30 -10.56 -23.24
CA ALA A 65 -5.64 -9.99 -21.94
C ALA A 65 -5.80 -8.46 -21.93
N GLY A 66 -5.63 -7.77 -23.04
CA GLY A 66 -5.83 -6.32 -23.15
C GLY A 66 -4.70 -5.48 -22.51
N PHE A 67 -3.48 -5.97 -22.55
CA PHE A 67 -2.30 -5.25 -22.05
C PHE A 67 -1.84 -4.18 -23.03
N ASN A 68 -2.00 -2.90 -22.66
CA ASN A 68 -1.63 -1.78 -23.53
C ASN A 68 -0.11 -1.59 -23.68
N ILE A 69 0.70 -2.05 -22.71
CA ILE A 69 2.16 -1.84 -22.64
C ILE A 69 2.94 -3.17 -22.72
N GLY A 70 2.29 -4.26 -23.17
CA GLY A 70 2.92 -5.57 -23.30
C GLY A 70 3.18 -6.27 -21.96
N PHE A 71 4.29 -7.03 -21.86
CA PHE A 71 4.60 -7.87 -20.68
C PHE A 71 4.85 -7.10 -19.38
N ILE A 72 5.15 -5.79 -19.44
CA ILE A 72 5.42 -4.93 -18.28
C ILE A 72 4.13 -4.42 -17.64
N SER A 73 2.99 -4.48 -18.34
CA SER A 73 1.69 -3.99 -17.86
C SER A 73 1.27 -4.51 -16.48
N PRO A 74 1.34 -5.83 -16.20
CA PRO A 74 0.97 -6.36 -14.87
C PRO A 74 1.88 -5.85 -13.75
N TRP A 75 3.16 -5.69 -14.03
CA TRP A 75 4.11 -5.16 -13.07
C TRP A 75 3.84 -3.70 -12.73
N ILE A 76 3.54 -2.87 -13.75
CA ILE A 76 3.17 -1.45 -13.53
C ILE A 76 1.91 -1.37 -12.67
N ALA A 77 0.89 -2.17 -12.97
CA ALA A 77 -0.34 -2.19 -12.19
C ALA A 77 -0.11 -2.63 -10.73
N ALA A 78 0.69 -3.67 -10.50
CA ALA A 78 1.05 -4.13 -9.16
C ALA A 78 1.88 -3.09 -8.40
N SER A 79 2.86 -2.45 -9.04
CA SER A 79 3.68 -1.40 -8.42
C SER A 79 2.86 -0.16 -8.06
N LEU A 80 1.90 0.24 -8.91
CA LEU A 80 0.93 1.28 -8.58
C LEU A 80 0.09 0.91 -7.36
N GLY A 81 -0.32 -0.36 -7.24
CA GLY A 81 -1.00 -0.88 -6.06
C GLY A 81 -0.16 -0.75 -4.78
N VAL A 82 1.11 -1.16 -4.82
CA VAL A 82 2.04 -1.01 -3.68
C VAL A 82 2.21 0.46 -3.30
N VAL A 83 2.48 1.33 -4.26
CA VAL A 83 2.65 2.79 -4.02
C VAL A 83 1.39 3.40 -3.41
N SER A 84 0.21 3.07 -3.95
CA SER A 84 -1.05 3.56 -3.39
C SER A 84 -1.29 3.05 -1.97
N GLY A 85 -0.91 1.79 -1.67
CA GLY A 85 -0.95 1.22 -0.33
C GLY A 85 -0.08 1.99 0.65
N VAL A 86 1.16 2.33 0.27
CA VAL A 86 2.08 3.15 1.08
C VAL A 86 1.48 4.53 1.36
N ILE A 87 0.92 5.18 0.33
CA ILE A 87 0.30 6.51 0.48
C ILE A 87 -0.90 6.44 1.42
N ILE A 88 -1.78 5.45 1.26
CA ILE A 88 -2.96 5.25 2.11
C ILE A 88 -2.54 4.96 3.54
N GLY A 89 -1.53 4.09 3.74
CA GLY A 89 -0.95 3.80 5.05
C GLY A 89 -0.41 5.06 5.75
N GLY A 90 0.34 5.89 5.03
CA GLY A 90 0.86 7.16 5.54
C GLY A 90 -0.25 8.16 5.89
N ILE A 91 -1.32 8.24 5.08
CA ILE A 91 -2.49 9.06 5.40
C ILE A 91 -3.19 8.53 6.66
N ALA A 92 -3.39 7.23 6.77
CA ALA A 92 -3.99 6.61 7.94
C ALA A 92 -3.16 6.88 9.20
N GLU A 93 -1.84 6.74 9.13
CA GLU A 93 -0.91 7.07 10.20
C GLU A 93 -1.04 8.53 10.64
N TYR A 94 -1.08 9.46 9.69
CA TYR A 94 -1.24 10.89 9.97
C TYR A 94 -2.52 11.22 10.75
N TYR A 95 -3.64 10.56 10.42
CA TYR A 95 -4.93 10.81 11.08
C TYR A 95 -5.13 10.03 12.38
N THR A 96 -4.37 8.94 12.59
CA THR A 96 -4.55 8.03 13.74
C THR A 96 -3.47 8.23 14.81
N SER A 97 -2.27 8.65 14.43
CA SER A 97 -1.16 8.79 15.35
C SER A 97 -1.36 9.95 16.32
N TYR A 98 -0.94 9.74 17.56
CA TYR A 98 -0.98 10.71 18.65
C TYR A 98 -0.13 11.96 18.39
N ASP A 99 0.95 11.83 17.61
CA ASP A 99 1.92 12.91 17.37
C ASP A 99 1.38 14.02 16.46
N TYR A 100 0.28 13.77 15.75
CA TYR A 100 -0.26 14.70 14.76
C TYR A 100 -1.48 15.47 15.25
N LYS A 101 -1.65 16.67 14.68
CA LYS A 101 -2.72 17.62 15.03
C LYS A 101 -4.16 17.04 15.01
N PRO A 102 -4.57 16.18 14.05
CA PRO A 102 -5.94 15.68 14.02
C PRO A 102 -6.34 14.96 15.32
N THR A 103 -5.48 14.10 15.84
CA THR A 103 -5.74 13.35 17.09
C THR A 103 -5.68 14.27 18.32
N GLN A 104 -4.74 15.22 18.34
CA GLN A 104 -4.62 16.21 19.41
C GLN A 104 -5.85 17.11 19.51
N THR A 105 -6.48 17.45 18.38
CA THR A 105 -7.70 18.25 18.36
C THR A 105 -8.87 17.48 19.01
N ILE A 106 -8.98 16.17 18.79
CA ILE A 106 -9.99 15.33 19.46
C ILE A 106 -9.70 15.27 20.97
N ALA A 107 -8.44 15.13 21.36
CA ALA A 107 -8.02 15.11 22.77
C ALA A 107 -8.32 16.44 23.49
N GLN A 108 -8.20 17.58 22.80
CA GLN A 108 -8.60 18.87 23.33
C GLN A 108 -10.11 18.98 23.48
N ALA A 109 -10.89 18.57 22.47
CA ALA A 109 -12.34 18.57 22.52
C ALA A 109 -12.88 17.68 23.65
N SER A 110 -12.16 16.63 24.06
CA SER A 110 -12.57 15.77 25.17
C SER A 110 -12.58 16.47 26.53
N LYS A 111 -11.83 17.56 26.68
CA LYS A 111 -11.83 18.40 27.91
C LYS A 111 -13.09 19.27 28.02
N GLU A 112 -13.75 19.54 26.90
CA GLU A 112 -14.93 20.42 26.83
C GLU A 112 -16.24 19.64 26.95
N GLY A 113 -16.24 18.31 26.79
CA GLY A 113 -17.40 17.46 27.02
C GLY A 113 -17.57 16.33 25.99
N ALA A 114 -18.39 15.34 26.35
CA ALA A 114 -18.58 14.13 25.54
C ALA A 114 -19.21 14.42 24.16
N ALA A 115 -20.15 15.37 24.08
CA ALA A 115 -20.79 15.71 22.82
C ALA A 115 -19.83 16.31 21.80
N LEU A 116 -18.93 17.20 22.24
CA LEU A 116 -17.90 17.79 21.39
C LEU A 116 -16.86 16.77 20.93
N THR A 117 -16.49 15.83 21.81
CA THR A 117 -15.59 14.73 21.48
C THR A 117 -16.13 13.86 20.35
N ILE A 118 -17.41 13.47 20.42
CA ILE A 118 -18.07 12.65 19.39
C ILE A 118 -18.13 13.41 18.07
N THR A 119 -18.57 14.66 18.07
CA THR A 119 -18.68 15.48 16.86
C THR A 119 -17.32 15.70 16.19
N GLN A 120 -16.29 15.99 16.97
CA GLN A 120 -14.94 16.19 16.46
C GLN A 120 -14.33 14.89 15.95
N GLY A 121 -14.54 13.77 16.66
CA GLY A 121 -14.10 12.45 16.22
C GLY A 121 -14.74 12.04 14.90
N LEU A 122 -16.06 12.26 14.74
CA LEU A 122 -16.76 12.00 13.49
C LEU A 122 -16.23 12.86 12.34
N SER A 123 -16.02 14.16 12.58
CA SER A 123 -15.46 15.09 11.57
C SER A 123 -14.08 14.67 11.10
N VAL A 124 -13.17 14.33 12.02
CA VAL A 124 -11.82 13.87 11.68
C VAL A 124 -11.86 12.50 10.99
N GLY A 125 -12.73 11.59 11.44
CA GLY A 125 -12.93 10.28 10.81
C GLY A 125 -13.40 10.40 9.36
N MET A 126 -14.39 11.24 9.07
CA MET A 126 -14.86 11.48 7.71
C MET A 126 -13.75 12.08 6.81
N LYS A 127 -12.96 13.02 7.34
CA LYS A 127 -11.82 13.58 6.59
C LYS A 127 -10.75 12.54 6.32
N SER A 128 -10.48 11.64 7.26
CA SER A 128 -9.47 10.60 7.10
C SER A 128 -9.83 9.57 6.01
N CYS A 129 -11.11 9.33 5.76
CA CYS A 129 -11.57 8.42 4.70
C CYS A 129 -11.56 9.07 3.30
N MET A 130 -11.67 10.39 3.19
CA MET A 130 -11.77 11.08 1.91
C MET A 130 -10.50 10.90 1.05
N TYR A 131 -9.32 11.09 1.64
CA TYR A 131 -8.06 10.99 0.90
C TYR A 131 -7.75 9.58 0.39
N PRO A 132 -7.88 8.51 1.20
CA PRO A 132 -7.73 7.14 0.71
C PRO A 132 -8.69 6.80 -0.43
N LEU A 133 -9.94 7.26 -0.38
CA LEU A 133 -10.90 7.04 -1.47
C LEU A 133 -10.46 7.68 -2.79
N ILE A 134 -9.93 8.90 -2.75
CA ILE A 134 -9.40 9.57 -3.94
C ILE A 134 -8.21 8.79 -4.50
N VAL A 135 -7.27 8.37 -3.65
CA VAL A 135 -6.10 7.58 -4.07
C VAL A 135 -6.53 6.26 -4.69
N LEU A 136 -7.49 5.55 -4.08
CA LEU A 136 -8.06 4.31 -4.62
C LEU A 136 -8.71 4.53 -6.00
N GLY A 137 -9.50 5.60 -6.15
CA GLY A 137 -10.14 5.95 -7.42
C GLY A 137 -9.12 6.18 -8.53
N ILE A 138 -8.07 6.96 -8.26
CA ILE A 138 -6.99 7.23 -9.21
C ILE A 138 -6.23 5.94 -9.54
N THR A 139 -5.87 5.13 -8.54
CA THR A 139 -5.15 3.86 -8.73
C THR A 139 -5.95 2.90 -9.58
N THR A 140 -7.25 2.75 -9.31
CA THR A 140 -8.15 1.88 -10.08
C THR A 140 -8.26 2.34 -11.53
N TYR A 141 -8.44 3.64 -11.75
CA TYR A 141 -8.53 4.21 -13.09
C TYR A 141 -7.26 4.00 -13.90
N VAL A 142 -6.08 4.31 -13.32
CA VAL A 142 -4.79 4.15 -14.01
C VAL A 142 -4.48 2.68 -14.26
N SER A 143 -4.73 1.79 -13.29
CA SER A 143 -4.52 0.35 -13.45
C SER A 143 -5.41 -0.25 -14.54
N TYR A 144 -6.65 0.23 -14.64
CA TYR A 144 -7.54 -0.15 -15.74
C TYR A 144 -7.02 0.33 -17.09
N ALA A 145 -6.53 1.56 -17.18
CA ALA A 145 -5.99 2.12 -18.43
C ALA A 145 -4.73 1.36 -18.92
N VAL A 146 -3.93 0.81 -17.98
CA VAL A 146 -2.68 0.09 -18.31
C VAL A 146 -2.91 -1.37 -18.68
N SER A 147 -3.78 -2.08 -17.97
CA SER A 147 -3.95 -3.55 -18.07
C SER A 147 -5.41 -4.02 -18.05
N GLY A 148 -6.37 -3.13 -18.25
CA GLY A 148 -7.79 -3.48 -18.20
C GLY A 148 -8.22 -4.02 -16.82
N MET A 149 -9.18 -4.93 -16.81
CA MET A 149 -9.68 -5.59 -15.58
C MET A 149 -8.59 -6.35 -14.82
N PHE A 150 -7.65 -6.95 -15.53
CA PHE A 150 -6.52 -7.66 -14.91
C PHE A 150 -5.60 -6.70 -14.13
N GLY A 151 -5.42 -5.47 -14.63
CA GLY A 151 -4.65 -4.44 -13.95
C GLY A 151 -5.22 -4.06 -12.60
N ILE A 152 -6.55 -3.96 -12.49
CA ILE A 152 -7.22 -3.69 -11.20
C ILE A 152 -6.94 -4.82 -10.20
N ALA A 153 -7.06 -6.08 -10.65
CA ALA A 153 -6.77 -7.23 -9.80
C ALA A 153 -5.30 -7.25 -9.34
N MET A 154 -4.37 -6.91 -10.24
CA MET A 154 -2.94 -6.85 -9.91
C MET A 154 -2.61 -5.70 -8.94
N ALA A 155 -3.25 -4.55 -9.09
CA ALA A 155 -3.12 -3.44 -8.14
C ALA A 155 -3.66 -3.81 -6.75
N ALA A 156 -4.78 -4.52 -6.67
CA ALA A 156 -5.32 -5.04 -5.42
C ALA A 156 -4.37 -6.02 -4.73
N VAL A 157 -3.74 -6.94 -5.49
CA VAL A 157 -2.72 -7.86 -4.95
C VAL A 157 -1.48 -7.10 -4.47
N GLY A 158 -1.04 -6.06 -5.20
CA GLY A 158 0.06 -5.19 -4.79
C GLY A 158 -0.24 -4.49 -3.46
N MET A 159 -1.45 -3.97 -3.29
CA MET A 159 -1.89 -3.32 -2.06
C MET A 159 -1.97 -4.31 -0.88
N LEU A 160 -2.48 -5.53 -1.09
CA LEU A 160 -2.49 -6.60 -0.08
C LEU A 160 -1.09 -6.99 0.38
N SER A 161 -0.12 -7.02 -0.53
CA SER A 161 1.28 -7.31 -0.21
C SER A 161 1.88 -6.29 0.77
N PHE A 162 1.46 -5.02 0.65
CA PHE A 162 1.87 -3.96 1.57
C PHE A 162 1.21 -4.07 2.94
N VAL A 163 -0.09 -4.37 3.00
CA VAL A 163 -0.85 -4.49 4.26
C VAL A 163 -0.25 -5.58 5.15
N SER A 164 0.23 -6.68 4.58
CA SER A 164 0.89 -7.76 5.32
C SER A 164 2.17 -7.32 6.07
N ALA A 165 2.80 -6.22 5.64
CA ALA A 165 3.98 -5.66 6.32
C ALA A 165 3.63 -4.67 7.44
N THR A 166 2.37 -4.17 7.48
CA THR A 166 1.92 -3.17 8.45
C THR A 166 1.15 -3.77 9.63
N VAL A 167 0.67 -5.00 9.52
CA VAL A 167 -0.02 -5.78 10.56
C VAL A 167 0.95 -6.60 11.38
#